data_e8b905d79ac8c6d67946c86a07716ace
#
_entry.id   e8b905d79ac8c6d67946c86a07716ace
#
_cell.length_a   1.000
_cell.length_b   1.000
_cell.length_c   1.000
_cell.angle_alpha   90.00
_cell.angle_beta   90.00
_cell.angle_gamma   90.00
#
_symmetry.space_group_name_H-M   'P 1'
#
loop_
_entity.id
_entity.type
_entity.pdbx_description
1 polymer ?
#
loop_
_entity_poly.entity_id
_entity_poly.type
_entity_poly.pdbx_seq_one_letter_code
_entity_poly.pdbx_strand_id
1 'polypeptide(L)'
;MAYIMEGDKPNHSLGEWLNEIGKHPISRLSKDDNTIALEDVQPEIDFWQSSVVAFVIGASPPVQVMEGFIRRIWKQYGVDKVINLPKGMYLIRLNTMENRDKILQNERPFFDSKPMILKPWVEDMDFMQDEIKKIPIWMQVSVDFKYWGIRSLEKILKPVGDLLSLDAVTTRRERLQYARCMVEVKFNQDFPDYVEFKDEKGNRRRAVLHYEWKPILCSTCHKVGHSQQECYHKKETKQGQKQWVRKDSENNQGQEKEKVVEPRRVEAPKEKITTRTTPSEATASVE
;
A
#
# COMPACT_ATOMS: atom_id res chain seq x y z
N MET A 1 -50.32 -17.67 5.30
CA MET A 1 -49.55 -18.78 4.71
C MET A 1 -48.23 -18.23 4.29
N ALA A 2 -47.19 -18.45 5.08
CA ALA A 2 -45.83 -18.02 4.81
C ALA A 2 -45.06 -19.22 4.22
N TYR A 3 -44.50 -19.06 3.02
CA TYR A 3 -43.55 -19.99 2.47
C TYR A 3 -42.16 -19.46 2.75
N ILE A 4 -41.47 -20.12 3.67
CA ILE A 4 -40.03 -19.98 3.90
C ILE A 4 -39.34 -20.83 2.84
N MET A 5 -38.57 -20.20 1.95
CA MET A 5 -37.62 -20.90 1.07
C MET A 5 -36.31 -20.97 1.79
N GLU A 6 -35.98 -22.11 2.39
CA GLU A 6 -34.65 -22.46 2.81
C GLU A 6 -33.79 -22.68 1.55
N GLY A 7 -32.80 -21.85 1.38
CA GLY A 7 -31.75 -22.02 0.36
C GLY A 7 -30.68 -22.98 0.85
N ASP A 8 -30.69 -24.19 0.33
CA ASP A 8 -29.64 -25.19 0.51
C ASP A 8 -28.28 -24.64 0.07
N LYS A 9 -27.35 -24.56 1.01
CA LYS A 9 -25.93 -24.40 0.71
C LYS A 9 -25.38 -25.76 0.29
N PRO A 10 -24.82 -25.95 -0.90
CA PRO A 10 -24.15 -27.19 -1.23
C PRO A 10 -22.84 -27.28 -0.44
N ASN A 11 -22.87 -28.10 0.60
CA ASN A 11 -21.71 -28.46 1.40
C ASN A 11 -20.99 -29.63 0.70
N HIS A 12 -20.33 -29.33 -0.44
CA HIS A 12 -19.50 -30.32 -1.13
C HIS A 12 -18.20 -30.54 -0.33
N SER A 13 -18.00 -31.77 0.13
CA SER A 13 -16.72 -32.18 0.72
C SER A 13 -15.62 -32.18 -0.36
N LEU A 14 -14.38 -31.91 0.08
CA LEU A 14 -13.21 -31.94 -0.81
C LEU A 14 -13.12 -33.27 -1.62
N GLY A 15 -13.61 -34.39 -1.05
CA GLY A 15 -13.67 -35.69 -1.70
C GLY A 15 -14.69 -35.79 -2.82
N GLU A 16 -15.83 -35.10 -2.73
CA GLU A 16 -16.85 -35.09 -3.78
C GLU A 16 -16.38 -34.22 -4.96
N TRP A 17 -15.72 -33.09 -4.68
CA TRP A 17 -15.13 -32.23 -5.71
C TRP A 17 -14.02 -32.95 -6.50
N LEU A 18 -13.15 -33.71 -5.82
CA LEU A 18 -12.12 -34.54 -6.48
C LEU A 18 -12.72 -35.68 -7.31
N ASN A 19 -13.87 -36.22 -6.91
CA ASN A 19 -14.56 -37.27 -7.66
C ASN A 19 -15.30 -36.71 -8.91
N GLU A 20 -15.75 -35.46 -8.89
CA GLU A 20 -16.32 -34.79 -10.07
C GLU A 20 -15.26 -34.45 -11.11
N ILE A 21 -14.07 -33.98 -10.68
CA ILE A 21 -12.94 -33.75 -11.60
C ILE A 21 -12.52 -35.04 -12.31
N GLY A 22 -12.58 -36.18 -11.60
CA GLY A 22 -12.25 -37.49 -12.20
C GLY A 22 -13.27 -38.02 -13.20
N LYS A 23 -14.46 -37.42 -13.30
CA LYS A 23 -15.53 -37.87 -14.23
C LYS A 23 -15.57 -37.13 -15.55
N HIS A 24 -14.88 -36.01 -15.68
CA HIS A 24 -14.65 -35.41 -17.00
C HIS A 24 -13.62 -36.26 -17.74
N PRO A 25 -13.96 -36.81 -18.91
CA PRO A 25 -12.97 -37.49 -19.72
C PRO A 25 -11.90 -36.45 -20.05
N ILE A 26 -10.72 -36.59 -19.44
CA ILE A 26 -9.53 -35.96 -19.99
C ILE A 26 -9.35 -36.66 -21.33
N SER A 27 -9.96 -36.08 -22.37
CA SER A 27 -9.72 -36.51 -23.73
C SER A 27 -8.21 -36.42 -23.91
N ARG A 28 -7.57 -37.57 -24.23
CA ARG A 28 -6.16 -37.60 -24.62
C ARG A 28 -6.07 -36.76 -25.88
N LEU A 29 -5.72 -35.48 -25.71
CA LEU A 29 -5.36 -34.59 -26.81
C LEU A 29 -4.26 -35.29 -27.60
N SER A 30 -4.42 -35.42 -28.89
CA SER A 30 -3.39 -35.91 -29.79
C SER A 30 -2.17 -34.99 -29.61
N LYS A 31 -0.96 -35.53 -29.73
CA LYS A 31 0.29 -34.80 -29.53
C LYS A 31 0.46 -33.53 -30.39
N ASP A 32 -0.38 -33.38 -31.39
CA ASP A 32 -0.33 -32.29 -32.39
C ASP A 32 -1.31 -31.15 -32.09
N ASP A 33 -2.16 -31.26 -31.05
CA ASP A 33 -3.25 -30.30 -30.77
C ASP A 33 -3.00 -29.55 -29.47
N ASN A 34 -1.85 -28.87 -29.40
CA ASN A 34 -1.47 -28.08 -28.23
C ASN A 34 -1.81 -26.59 -28.44
N THR A 35 -2.86 -26.31 -29.23
CA THR A 35 -3.34 -24.97 -29.52
C THR A 35 -4.53 -24.68 -28.62
N ILE A 36 -4.40 -23.62 -27.80
CA ILE A 36 -5.49 -23.14 -26.96
C ILE A 36 -6.37 -22.21 -27.80
N ALA A 37 -7.65 -22.56 -27.92
CA ALA A 37 -8.63 -21.71 -28.60
C ALA A 37 -9.17 -20.63 -27.67
N LEU A 38 -9.70 -19.54 -28.22
CA LEU A 38 -10.29 -18.46 -27.41
C LEU A 38 -11.43 -18.99 -26.52
N GLU A 39 -12.16 -19.97 -26.98
CA GLU A 39 -13.26 -20.62 -26.24
C GLU A 39 -12.79 -21.29 -24.95
N ASP A 40 -11.54 -21.77 -24.93
CA ASP A 40 -10.95 -22.44 -23.76
C ASP A 40 -10.63 -21.44 -22.62
N VAL A 41 -10.32 -20.20 -22.96
CA VAL A 41 -9.92 -19.16 -22.02
C VAL A 41 -11.04 -18.14 -21.73
N GLN A 42 -12.07 -18.08 -22.57
CA GLN A 42 -13.16 -17.11 -22.44
C GLN A 42 -13.84 -17.13 -21.07
N PRO A 43 -14.12 -18.29 -20.45
CA PRO A 43 -14.74 -18.33 -19.11
C PRO A 43 -13.89 -17.64 -18.03
N GLU A 44 -12.56 -17.79 -18.10
CA GLU A 44 -11.65 -17.12 -17.16
C GLU A 44 -11.55 -15.63 -17.45
N ILE A 45 -11.53 -15.22 -18.72
CA ILE A 45 -11.57 -13.82 -19.12
C ILE A 45 -12.83 -13.15 -18.56
N ASP A 46 -13.99 -13.74 -18.79
CA ASP A 46 -15.29 -13.24 -18.33
C ASP A 46 -15.35 -13.17 -16.80
N PHE A 47 -14.74 -14.15 -16.13
CA PHE A 47 -14.67 -14.16 -14.66
C PHE A 47 -13.86 -12.98 -14.12
N TRP A 48 -12.72 -12.63 -14.74
CA TRP A 48 -11.82 -11.59 -14.25
C TRP A 48 -12.12 -10.20 -14.79
N GLN A 49 -12.96 -10.04 -15.81
CA GLN A 49 -13.29 -8.74 -16.41
C GLN A 49 -13.79 -7.70 -15.42
N SER A 50 -14.53 -8.14 -14.37
CA SER A 50 -15.03 -7.24 -13.32
C SER A 50 -13.96 -6.86 -12.28
N SER A 51 -12.67 -7.07 -12.57
CA SER A 51 -11.59 -6.84 -11.62
C SER A 51 -10.87 -5.52 -11.85
N VAL A 52 -10.34 -4.99 -10.76
CA VAL A 52 -9.44 -3.83 -10.70
C VAL A 52 -8.09 -4.30 -10.19
N VAL A 53 -7.02 -3.92 -10.86
CA VAL A 53 -5.66 -4.04 -10.34
C VAL A 53 -5.33 -2.78 -9.58
N ALA A 54 -4.86 -2.94 -8.36
CA ALA A 54 -4.53 -1.84 -7.46
C ALA A 54 -3.14 -2.00 -6.87
N PHE A 55 -2.46 -0.90 -6.59
CA PHE A 55 -1.23 -0.88 -5.80
C PHE A 55 -1.06 0.46 -5.09
N VAL A 56 -0.40 0.45 -3.93
CA VAL A 56 -0.13 1.64 -3.14
C VAL A 56 1.27 2.14 -3.49
N ILE A 57 1.38 3.42 -3.84
CA ILE A 57 2.69 3.99 -4.16
C ILE A 57 3.54 4.04 -2.90
N GLY A 58 4.70 3.36 -2.94
CA GLY A 58 5.65 3.35 -1.85
C GLY A 58 5.26 2.51 -0.64
N ALA A 59 4.29 1.59 -0.79
CA ALA A 59 3.96 0.63 0.25
C ALA A 59 3.45 -0.68 -0.36
N SER A 60 3.64 -1.79 0.37
CA SER A 60 3.11 -3.10 0.02
C SER A 60 2.50 -3.73 1.28
N PRO A 61 1.31 -3.28 1.72
CA PRO A 61 0.65 -3.83 2.90
C PRO A 61 0.39 -5.34 2.77
N PRO A 62 0.33 -6.10 3.87
CA PRO A 62 -0.14 -7.48 3.84
C PRO A 62 -1.55 -7.58 3.25
N VAL A 63 -1.85 -8.68 2.54
CA VAL A 63 -3.15 -8.84 1.85
C VAL A 63 -4.34 -8.72 2.79
N GLN A 64 -4.23 -9.26 4.01
CA GLN A 64 -5.31 -9.18 5.02
C GLN A 64 -5.64 -7.74 5.42
N VAL A 65 -4.61 -6.90 5.55
CA VAL A 65 -4.77 -5.47 5.85
C VAL A 65 -5.41 -4.75 4.67
N MET A 66 -4.94 -5.04 3.45
CA MET A 66 -5.49 -4.46 2.22
C MET A 66 -6.93 -4.91 2.00
N GLU A 67 -7.26 -6.19 2.21
CA GLU A 67 -8.61 -6.71 2.09
C GLU A 67 -9.58 -6.01 3.06
N GLY A 68 -9.19 -5.89 4.33
CA GLY A 68 -9.98 -5.16 5.32
C GLY A 68 -10.20 -3.70 4.94
N PHE A 69 -9.19 -3.04 4.41
CA PHE A 69 -9.27 -1.67 3.91
C PHE A 69 -10.23 -1.57 2.71
N ILE A 70 -10.05 -2.39 1.68
CA ILE A 70 -10.85 -2.39 0.44
C ILE A 70 -12.32 -2.70 0.75
N ARG A 71 -12.62 -3.73 1.55
CA ARG A 71 -13.99 -4.07 1.93
C ARG A 71 -14.68 -2.96 2.71
N ARG A 72 -13.92 -2.15 3.45
CA ARG A 72 -14.44 -0.99 4.18
C ARG A 72 -14.78 0.17 3.24
N ILE A 73 -13.85 0.59 2.38
CA ILE A 73 -14.06 1.77 1.52
C ILE A 73 -15.02 1.50 0.37
N TRP A 74 -15.05 0.26 -0.14
CA TRP A 74 -15.88 -0.16 -1.27
C TRP A 74 -17.06 -1.07 -0.88
N LYS A 75 -17.50 -0.97 0.37
CA LYS A 75 -18.62 -1.77 0.89
C LYS A 75 -19.86 -1.70 -0.01
N GLN A 76 -20.15 -0.53 -0.58
CA GLN A 76 -21.31 -0.29 -1.45
C GLN A 76 -21.18 -0.91 -2.84
N TYR A 77 -19.95 -1.23 -3.29
CA TYR A 77 -19.69 -1.75 -4.64
C TYR A 77 -19.65 -3.28 -4.72
N GLY A 78 -19.71 -3.98 -3.58
CA GLY A 78 -19.72 -5.45 -3.55
C GLY A 78 -18.39 -6.05 -3.98
N VAL A 79 -17.43 -6.07 -3.07
CA VAL A 79 -16.12 -6.71 -3.27
C VAL A 79 -16.26 -8.22 -3.08
N ASP A 80 -16.02 -9.00 -4.12
CA ASP A 80 -16.02 -10.46 -4.08
C ASP A 80 -14.68 -10.99 -3.52
N LYS A 81 -13.57 -10.70 -4.20
CA LYS A 81 -12.24 -11.23 -3.86
C LYS A 81 -11.18 -10.13 -3.84
N VAL A 82 -10.20 -10.28 -2.95
CA VAL A 82 -8.96 -9.50 -2.94
C VAL A 82 -7.79 -10.48 -2.93
N ILE A 83 -6.99 -10.46 -3.97
CA ILE A 83 -5.89 -11.40 -4.20
C ILE A 83 -4.58 -10.64 -4.28
N ASN A 84 -3.55 -11.16 -3.62
CA ASN A 84 -2.21 -10.61 -3.72
C ASN A 84 -1.55 -11.04 -5.03
N LEU A 85 -1.09 -10.08 -5.78
CA LEU A 85 -0.25 -10.28 -6.97
C LEU A 85 1.23 -10.01 -6.62
N PRO A 86 2.17 -10.46 -7.45
CA PRO A 86 3.57 -10.13 -7.28
C PRO A 86 3.80 -8.61 -7.19
N LYS A 87 4.90 -8.21 -6.52
CA LYS A 87 5.39 -6.82 -6.45
C LYS A 87 4.46 -5.83 -5.73
N GLY A 88 3.66 -6.31 -4.77
CA GLY A 88 2.80 -5.48 -3.94
C GLY A 88 1.56 -4.95 -4.66
N MET A 89 1.14 -5.63 -5.72
CA MET A 89 -0.13 -5.38 -6.39
C MET A 89 -1.23 -6.27 -5.84
N TYR A 90 -2.47 -5.86 -6.06
CA TYR A 90 -3.68 -6.55 -5.63
C TYR A 90 -4.66 -6.63 -6.78
N LEU A 91 -5.23 -7.81 -7.00
CA LEU A 91 -6.37 -8.00 -7.88
C LEU A 91 -7.64 -8.01 -7.04
N ILE A 92 -8.55 -7.11 -7.36
CA ILE A 92 -9.79 -6.90 -6.61
C ILE A 92 -10.95 -7.16 -7.56
N ARG A 93 -11.63 -8.28 -7.36
CA ARG A 93 -12.81 -8.64 -8.15
C ARG A 93 -14.06 -8.05 -7.51
N LEU A 94 -14.88 -7.45 -8.34
CA LEU A 94 -16.18 -6.89 -7.96
C LEU A 94 -17.33 -7.76 -8.49
N ASN A 95 -18.50 -7.63 -7.91
CA ASN A 95 -19.66 -8.42 -8.32
C ASN A 95 -20.15 -8.08 -9.72
N THR A 96 -19.91 -6.86 -10.21
CA THR A 96 -20.38 -6.40 -11.53
C THR A 96 -19.37 -5.49 -12.22
N MET A 97 -19.40 -5.48 -13.55
CA MET A 97 -18.63 -4.57 -14.39
C MET A 97 -18.96 -3.10 -14.12
N GLU A 98 -20.24 -2.81 -13.88
CA GLU A 98 -20.70 -1.45 -13.59
C GLU A 98 -20.05 -0.90 -12.32
N ASN A 99 -19.94 -1.70 -11.27
CA ASN A 99 -19.30 -1.30 -10.02
C ASN A 99 -17.78 -1.10 -10.19
N ARG A 100 -17.12 -1.93 -11.01
CA ARG A 100 -15.73 -1.74 -11.42
C ARG A 100 -15.55 -0.37 -12.09
N ASP A 101 -16.39 -0.05 -13.06
CA ASP A 101 -16.28 1.17 -13.83
C ASP A 101 -16.56 2.41 -12.97
N LYS A 102 -17.53 2.34 -12.06
CA LYS A 102 -17.78 3.40 -11.05
C LYS A 102 -16.56 3.67 -10.18
N ILE A 103 -15.88 2.62 -9.72
CA ILE A 103 -14.64 2.74 -8.92
C ILE A 103 -13.54 3.41 -9.74
N LEU A 104 -13.29 2.94 -10.95
CA LEU A 104 -12.23 3.47 -11.80
C LEU A 104 -12.44 4.95 -12.17
N GLN A 105 -13.68 5.38 -12.33
CA GLN A 105 -14.02 6.76 -12.68
C GLN A 105 -14.00 7.71 -11.49
N ASN A 106 -14.58 7.28 -10.37
CA ASN A 106 -14.92 8.19 -9.27
C ASN A 106 -13.99 8.09 -8.06
N GLU A 107 -13.32 6.96 -7.88
CA GLU A 107 -12.56 6.72 -6.66
C GLU A 107 -11.08 7.08 -6.84
N ARG A 108 -10.54 7.73 -5.81
CA ARG A 108 -9.11 8.04 -5.67
C ARG A 108 -8.69 7.67 -4.25
N PRO A 109 -8.60 6.37 -3.94
CA PRO A 109 -8.33 5.92 -2.59
C PRO A 109 -6.91 6.23 -2.16
N PHE A 110 -6.76 6.45 -0.86
CA PHE A 110 -5.48 6.63 -0.19
C PHE A 110 -5.37 5.60 0.94
N PHE A 111 -4.27 4.91 0.98
CA PHE A 111 -3.91 4.01 2.07
C PHE A 111 -2.78 4.65 2.88
N ASP A 112 -3.02 4.95 4.16
CA ASP A 112 -2.03 5.61 5.03
C ASP A 112 -1.41 6.86 4.37
N SER A 113 -2.26 7.79 3.93
CA SER A 113 -1.92 9.02 3.19
C SER A 113 -1.21 8.83 1.85
N LYS A 114 -0.90 7.59 1.45
CA LYS A 114 -0.27 7.26 0.18
C LYS A 114 -1.33 6.98 -0.89
N PRO A 115 -1.19 7.51 -2.11
CA PRO A 115 -2.15 7.26 -3.16
C PRO A 115 -2.14 5.80 -3.61
N MET A 116 -3.33 5.26 -3.83
CA MET A 116 -3.53 3.96 -4.43
C MET A 116 -3.91 4.13 -5.90
N ILE A 117 -3.13 3.55 -6.78
CA ILE A 117 -3.38 3.56 -8.22
C ILE A 117 -4.30 2.41 -8.58
N LEU A 118 -5.30 2.70 -9.40
CA LEU A 118 -6.29 1.75 -9.88
C LEU A 118 -6.19 1.63 -11.39
N LYS A 119 -6.23 0.41 -11.90
CA LYS A 119 -6.29 0.10 -13.33
C LYS A 119 -7.32 -0.99 -13.57
N PRO A 120 -8.03 -0.98 -14.70
CA PRO A 120 -8.85 -2.13 -15.07
C PRO A 120 -7.94 -3.33 -15.28
N TRP A 121 -8.40 -4.51 -14.89
CA TRP A 121 -7.78 -5.74 -15.35
C TRP A 121 -8.07 -5.92 -16.83
N VAL A 122 -7.07 -6.29 -17.60
CA VAL A 122 -7.17 -6.66 -19.02
C VAL A 122 -6.35 -7.92 -19.24
N GLU A 123 -6.72 -8.68 -20.29
CA GLU A 123 -5.94 -9.82 -20.77
C GLU A 123 -4.51 -9.37 -21.09
N ASP A 124 -3.56 -10.24 -20.88
CA ASP A 124 -2.13 -10.00 -21.17
C ASP A 124 -1.54 -8.73 -20.53
N MET A 125 -2.14 -8.29 -19.41
CA MET A 125 -1.70 -7.10 -18.71
C MET A 125 -0.25 -7.24 -18.25
N ASP A 126 0.67 -6.45 -18.84
CA ASP A 126 2.00 -6.30 -18.29
C ASP A 126 1.98 -5.36 -17.08
N PHE A 127 2.08 -5.96 -15.91
CA PHE A 127 2.12 -5.22 -14.64
C PHE A 127 3.39 -4.38 -14.44
N MET A 128 4.29 -4.34 -15.45
CA MET A 128 5.62 -3.74 -15.35
C MET A 128 5.81 -2.46 -16.15
N GLN A 129 5.04 -2.23 -17.21
CA GLN A 129 5.38 -1.23 -18.23
C GLN A 129 4.85 0.18 -18.02
N ASP A 130 3.89 0.39 -17.12
CA ASP A 130 3.30 1.71 -16.98
C ASP A 130 4.14 2.63 -16.08
N GLU A 131 4.85 3.55 -16.69
CA GLU A 131 5.42 4.69 -15.98
C GLU A 131 4.31 5.59 -15.43
N ILE A 132 4.20 5.67 -14.11
CA ILE A 132 3.32 6.62 -13.46
C ILE A 132 3.95 8.01 -13.60
N LYS A 133 3.39 8.82 -14.47
CA LYS A 133 3.90 10.18 -14.73
C LYS A 133 3.32 11.21 -13.77
N LYS A 134 2.07 11.02 -13.34
CA LYS A 134 1.34 11.92 -12.45
C LYS A 134 0.64 11.14 -11.35
N ILE A 135 0.55 11.73 -10.18
CA ILE A 135 -0.07 11.13 -9.00
C ILE A 135 -0.91 12.15 -8.25
N PRO A 136 -2.07 11.77 -7.70
CA PRO A 136 -2.82 12.61 -6.79
C PRO A 136 -2.17 12.60 -5.41
N ILE A 137 -2.00 13.75 -4.80
CA ILE A 137 -1.55 13.89 -3.40
C ILE A 137 -2.46 14.84 -2.63
N TRP A 138 -2.65 14.58 -1.36
CA TRP A 138 -3.28 15.52 -0.46
C TRP A 138 -2.26 16.50 0.09
N MET A 139 -2.67 17.77 0.11
CA MET A 139 -1.88 18.85 0.68
C MET A 139 -2.76 19.87 1.41
N GLN A 140 -2.17 20.53 2.38
CA GLN A 140 -2.78 21.62 3.13
C GLN A 140 -2.21 22.94 2.62
N VAL A 141 -3.07 23.88 2.31
CA VAL A 141 -2.72 25.19 1.78
C VAL A 141 -3.12 26.24 2.80
N SER A 142 -2.13 26.84 3.47
CA SER A 142 -2.34 27.93 4.42
C SER A 142 -2.29 29.27 3.70
N VAL A 143 -3.46 29.83 3.47
CA VAL A 143 -3.69 31.12 2.81
C VAL A 143 -4.98 31.70 3.35
N ASP A 144 -5.16 33.03 3.24
CA ASP A 144 -6.40 33.69 3.64
C ASP A 144 -7.62 33.02 3.00
N PHE A 145 -8.64 32.73 3.82
CA PHE A 145 -9.82 31.97 3.42
C PHE A 145 -10.63 32.62 2.28
N LYS A 146 -10.47 33.93 2.01
CA LYS A 146 -11.06 34.56 0.83
C LYS A 146 -10.60 33.97 -0.51
N TYR A 147 -9.42 33.26 -0.50
CA TYR A 147 -8.87 32.61 -1.68
C TYR A 147 -9.26 31.11 -1.79
N TRP A 148 -10.13 30.60 -0.90
CA TRP A 148 -10.51 29.19 -0.89
C TRP A 148 -11.53 28.79 -1.97
N GLY A 149 -11.91 29.70 -2.83
CA GLY A 149 -12.67 29.37 -4.04
C GLY A 149 -11.83 28.52 -4.99
N ILE A 150 -12.45 27.55 -5.66
CA ILE A 150 -11.79 26.61 -6.59
C ILE A 150 -10.90 27.36 -7.58
N ARG A 151 -11.42 28.39 -8.25
CA ARG A 151 -10.65 29.18 -9.24
C ARG A 151 -9.41 29.87 -8.64
N SER A 152 -9.48 30.30 -7.38
CA SER A 152 -8.35 30.96 -6.72
C SER A 152 -7.30 29.93 -6.35
N LEU A 153 -7.71 28.81 -5.77
CA LEU A 153 -6.80 27.72 -5.42
C LEU A 153 -6.14 27.07 -6.66
N GLU A 154 -6.88 26.89 -7.76
CA GLU A 154 -6.30 26.45 -9.04
C GLU A 154 -5.17 27.36 -9.51
N LYS A 155 -5.38 28.68 -9.47
CA LYS A 155 -4.35 29.67 -9.87
C LYS A 155 -3.15 29.66 -8.94
N ILE A 156 -3.39 29.59 -7.63
CA ILE A 156 -2.34 29.55 -6.60
C ILE A 156 -1.51 28.26 -6.74
N LEU A 157 -2.15 27.12 -6.96
CA LEU A 157 -1.50 25.82 -7.01
C LEU A 157 -0.95 25.45 -8.39
N LYS A 158 -1.23 26.23 -9.43
CA LYS A 158 -0.76 25.96 -10.81
C LYS A 158 0.74 25.66 -10.94
N PRO A 159 1.64 26.32 -10.17
CA PRO A 159 3.08 25.97 -10.22
C PRO A 159 3.40 24.60 -9.65
N VAL A 160 2.53 24.03 -8.83
CA VAL A 160 2.72 22.72 -8.16
C VAL A 160 2.05 21.60 -8.94
N GLY A 161 0.82 21.83 -9.44
CA GLY A 161 0.06 20.82 -10.15
C GLY A 161 -1.37 21.25 -10.45
N ASP A 162 -2.15 20.30 -10.91
CA ASP A 162 -3.54 20.53 -11.28
C ASP A 162 -4.45 20.17 -10.09
N LEU A 163 -5.29 21.12 -9.64
CA LEU A 163 -6.25 20.91 -8.55
C LEU A 163 -7.31 19.89 -9.00
N LEU A 164 -7.45 18.77 -8.28
CA LEU A 164 -8.46 17.75 -8.57
C LEU A 164 -9.74 17.94 -7.73
N SER A 165 -9.59 18.16 -6.44
CA SER A 165 -10.72 18.33 -5.53
C SER A 165 -10.31 19.01 -4.22
N LEU A 166 -11.33 19.45 -3.48
CA LEU A 166 -11.21 19.92 -2.10
C LEU A 166 -11.82 18.86 -1.17
N ASP A 167 -11.34 18.77 0.06
CA ASP A 167 -12.00 17.92 1.06
C ASP A 167 -13.36 18.52 1.47
N ALA A 168 -14.24 17.68 2.03
CA ALA A 168 -15.58 18.09 2.42
C ALA A 168 -15.57 19.20 3.49
N VAL A 169 -14.61 19.17 4.41
CA VAL A 169 -14.47 20.16 5.49
C VAL A 169 -14.08 21.52 4.94
N THR A 170 -13.17 21.58 3.96
CA THR A 170 -12.80 22.80 3.24
C THR A 170 -13.97 23.33 2.42
N THR A 171 -14.65 22.43 1.69
CA THR A 171 -15.81 22.81 0.85
C THR A 171 -16.93 23.40 1.69
N ARG A 172 -17.23 22.82 2.85
CA ARG A 172 -18.25 23.30 3.80
C ARG A 172 -17.80 24.46 4.69
N ARG A 173 -16.49 24.84 4.61
CA ARG A 173 -15.88 25.91 5.43
C ARG A 173 -15.98 25.65 6.94
N GLU A 174 -15.93 24.38 7.34
CA GLU A 174 -15.99 23.97 8.75
C GLU A 174 -14.66 24.17 9.50
N ARG A 175 -13.57 24.38 8.77
CA ARG A 175 -12.23 24.71 9.28
C ARG A 175 -11.66 25.84 8.44
N LEU A 176 -11.04 26.84 9.08
CA LEU A 176 -10.48 28.02 8.41
C LEU A 176 -8.96 28.18 8.55
N GLN A 177 -8.27 27.19 9.12
CA GLN A 177 -6.82 27.24 9.34
C GLN A 177 -6.04 26.97 8.05
N TYR A 178 -6.53 26.04 7.23
CA TYR A 178 -5.95 25.66 5.94
C TYR A 178 -7.01 25.03 5.03
N ALA A 179 -6.86 25.23 3.74
CA ALA A 179 -7.63 24.47 2.74
C ALA A 179 -6.92 23.15 2.46
N ARG A 180 -7.64 22.03 2.52
CA ARG A 180 -7.12 20.72 2.17
C ARG A 180 -7.50 20.39 0.74
N CYS A 181 -6.47 20.27 -0.12
CA CYS A 181 -6.60 20.14 -1.56
C CYS A 181 -6.00 18.81 -2.03
N MET A 182 -6.68 18.13 -2.96
CA MET A 182 -6.09 17.04 -3.73
C MET A 182 -5.54 17.61 -5.02
N VAL A 183 -4.25 17.44 -5.27
CA VAL A 183 -3.54 18.00 -6.41
C VAL A 183 -2.85 16.88 -7.18
N GLU A 184 -3.00 16.88 -8.51
CA GLU A 184 -2.27 15.99 -9.38
C GLU A 184 -0.90 16.60 -9.68
N VAL A 185 0.15 15.91 -9.23
CA VAL A 185 1.53 16.37 -9.36
C VAL A 185 2.34 15.43 -10.25
N LYS A 186 3.38 15.95 -10.89
CA LYS A 186 4.34 15.10 -11.60
C LYS A 186 5.19 14.34 -10.59
N PHE A 187 5.54 13.12 -10.95
CA PHE A 187 6.29 12.24 -10.07
C PHE A 187 7.70 12.76 -9.73
N ASN A 188 8.37 13.38 -10.71
CA ASN A 188 9.76 13.87 -10.61
C ASN A 188 9.82 15.39 -10.56
N GLN A 189 9.04 16.04 -9.71
CA GLN A 189 9.10 17.49 -9.55
C GLN A 189 9.61 17.90 -8.18
N ASP A 190 10.02 19.15 -8.05
CA ASP A 190 10.27 19.77 -6.76
C ASP A 190 8.96 20.04 -6.02
N PHE A 191 9.00 19.91 -4.71
CA PHE A 191 7.87 20.13 -3.81
C PHE A 191 8.17 21.33 -2.92
N PRO A 192 7.89 22.57 -3.39
CA PRO A 192 8.18 23.79 -2.63
C PRO A 192 7.29 23.90 -1.39
N ASP A 193 7.83 24.45 -0.31
CA ASP A 193 7.05 24.63 0.93
C ASP A 193 6.14 25.87 0.88
N TYR A 194 6.23 26.67 -0.15
CA TYR A 194 5.33 27.79 -0.42
C TYR A 194 5.27 28.13 -1.91
N VAL A 195 4.21 28.82 -2.31
CA VAL A 195 4.05 29.45 -3.62
C VAL A 195 3.75 30.93 -3.46
N GLU A 196 4.28 31.74 -4.37
CA GLU A 196 3.96 33.17 -4.44
C GLU A 196 2.93 33.43 -5.53
N PHE A 197 1.99 34.33 -5.24
CA PHE A 197 0.97 34.77 -6.18
C PHE A 197 0.71 36.27 -6.04
N LYS A 198 0.08 36.87 -7.04
CA LYS A 198 -0.41 38.26 -6.96
C LYS A 198 -1.87 38.26 -6.55
N ASP A 199 -2.21 39.06 -5.54
CA ASP A 199 -3.58 39.24 -5.12
C ASP A 199 -4.38 40.11 -6.11
N GLU A 200 -5.66 40.32 -5.84
CA GLU A 200 -6.58 41.13 -6.64
C GLU A 200 -6.18 42.64 -6.72
N LYS A 201 -5.27 43.07 -5.88
CA LYS A 201 -4.72 44.44 -5.82
C LYS A 201 -3.30 44.51 -6.43
N GLY A 202 -2.79 43.39 -6.96
CA GLY A 202 -1.44 43.30 -7.53
C GLY A 202 -0.32 43.11 -6.53
N ASN A 203 -0.62 42.98 -5.23
CA ASN A 203 0.41 42.75 -4.20
C ASN A 203 0.89 41.30 -4.22
N ARG A 204 2.18 41.08 -3.95
CA ARG A 204 2.73 39.74 -3.77
C ARG A 204 2.25 39.16 -2.45
N ARG A 205 1.71 37.94 -2.52
CA ARG A 205 1.27 37.14 -1.40
C ARG A 205 1.94 35.78 -1.46
N ARG A 206 1.95 35.08 -0.30
CA ARG A 206 2.54 33.75 -0.17
C ARG A 206 1.48 32.82 0.40
N ALA A 207 1.34 31.63 -0.19
CA ALA A 207 0.60 30.51 0.35
C ALA A 207 1.61 29.43 0.82
N VAL A 208 1.51 29.00 2.08
CA VAL A 208 2.36 27.94 2.63
C VAL A 208 1.72 26.60 2.33
N LEU A 209 2.54 25.65 1.90
CA LEU A 209 2.14 24.33 1.46
C LEU A 209 2.66 23.26 2.42
N HIS A 210 1.78 22.39 2.88
CA HIS A 210 2.15 21.21 3.65
C HIS A 210 1.63 19.97 2.93
N TYR A 211 2.54 19.12 2.44
CA TYR A 211 2.21 17.88 1.75
C TYR A 211 2.00 16.77 2.78
N GLU A 212 0.84 16.11 2.76
CA GLU A 212 0.56 14.99 3.66
C GLU A 212 1.44 13.77 3.36
N TRP A 213 1.87 13.68 2.12
CA TRP A 213 2.83 12.69 1.65
C TRP A 213 3.57 13.23 0.42
N LYS A 214 4.85 12.90 0.30
CA LYS A 214 5.67 13.22 -0.89
C LYS A 214 6.21 11.92 -1.49
N PRO A 215 6.23 11.76 -2.83
CA PRO A 215 6.88 10.62 -3.46
C PRO A 215 8.41 10.72 -3.26
N ILE A 216 8.96 9.82 -2.46
CA ILE A 216 10.41 9.73 -2.30
C ILE A 216 10.95 8.72 -3.32
N LEU A 217 11.75 9.19 -4.25
CA LEU A 217 12.44 8.35 -5.23
C LEU A 217 13.80 7.92 -4.65
N CYS A 218 14.02 6.62 -4.51
CA CYS A 218 15.32 6.12 -4.09
C CYS A 218 16.36 6.32 -5.19
N SER A 219 17.42 7.05 -4.90
CA SER A 219 18.53 7.30 -5.86
C SER A 219 19.32 6.03 -6.19
N THR A 220 19.24 4.97 -5.38
CA THR A 220 19.97 3.71 -5.58
C THR A 220 19.22 2.73 -6.47
N CYS A 221 17.90 2.54 -6.26
CA CYS A 221 17.13 1.52 -6.98
C CYS A 221 16.03 2.12 -7.87
N HIS A 222 15.91 3.43 -7.92
CA HIS A 222 14.89 4.19 -8.68
C HIS A 222 13.44 3.79 -8.38
N LYS A 223 13.20 3.11 -7.25
CA LYS A 223 11.85 2.79 -6.76
C LYS A 223 11.37 3.87 -5.80
N VAL A 224 10.04 4.02 -5.77
CA VAL A 224 9.38 5.00 -4.90
C VAL A 224 9.07 4.40 -3.54
N GLY A 225 9.04 5.27 -2.53
CA GLY A 225 8.50 4.96 -1.22
C GLY A 225 9.53 4.72 -0.11
N HIS A 226 10.81 4.82 -0.44
CA HIS A 226 11.88 4.75 0.58
C HIS A 226 13.06 5.66 0.22
N SER A 227 13.76 6.09 1.23
CA SER A 227 14.99 6.87 1.06
C SER A 227 16.17 5.96 0.67
N GLN A 228 17.27 6.56 0.20
CA GLN A 228 18.51 5.83 -0.06
C GLN A 228 19.03 5.08 1.18
N GLN A 229 18.76 5.59 2.37
CA GLN A 229 19.19 4.97 3.64
C GLN A 229 18.41 3.69 3.95
N GLU A 230 17.15 3.63 3.55
CA GLU A 230 16.22 2.51 3.76
C GLU A 230 16.23 1.50 2.59
N CYS A 231 17.05 1.75 1.57
CA CYS A 231 17.09 0.93 0.37
C CYS A 231 17.63 -0.48 0.65
N TYR A 232 16.82 -1.49 0.38
CA TYR A 232 17.19 -2.89 0.57
C TYR A 232 18.38 -3.32 -0.30
N HIS A 233 18.48 -2.82 -1.54
CA HIS A 233 19.59 -3.12 -2.46
C HIS A 233 20.97 -2.65 -1.96
N LYS A 234 21.02 -1.73 -1.01
CA LYS A 234 22.27 -1.29 -0.39
C LYS A 234 22.85 -2.33 0.59
N LYS A 235 22.05 -3.29 1.06
CA LYS A 235 22.50 -4.35 1.99
C LYS A 235 23.24 -5.47 1.28
N GLU A 236 22.99 -5.70 -0.01
CA GLU A 236 23.64 -6.78 -0.76
C GLU A 236 25.11 -6.47 -1.12
N THR A 237 25.47 -5.19 -1.26
CA THR A 237 26.85 -4.79 -1.55
C THR A 237 27.81 -4.88 -0.35
N LYS A 238 27.32 -5.18 0.86
CA LYS A 238 28.15 -5.34 2.07
C LYS A 238 28.34 -6.80 2.52
N GLN A 239 27.74 -7.78 1.85
CA GLN A 239 28.11 -9.16 2.06
C GLN A 239 29.39 -9.44 1.27
N GLY A 240 30.52 -9.09 1.88
CA GLY A 240 31.84 -9.51 1.42
C GLY A 240 31.81 -11.02 1.20
N GLN A 241 32.30 -11.45 0.06
CA GLN A 241 32.55 -12.83 -0.29
C GLN A 241 33.18 -13.55 0.92
N LYS A 242 32.45 -14.42 1.58
CA LYS A 242 33.03 -15.41 2.48
C LYS A 242 33.84 -16.34 1.61
N GLN A 243 35.11 -16.04 1.49
CA GLN A 243 36.08 -16.92 0.83
C GLN A 243 36.22 -18.16 1.70
N TRP A 244 35.71 -19.26 1.21
CA TRP A 244 35.94 -20.56 1.82
C TRP A 244 37.42 -20.90 1.66
N VAL A 245 38.21 -20.73 2.72
CA VAL A 245 39.58 -21.26 2.78
C VAL A 245 39.45 -22.75 3.14
N ARG A 246 39.83 -23.62 2.21
CA ARG A 246 39.99 -25.05 2.51
C ARG A 246 41.07 -25.15 3.56
N LYS A 247 40.75 -25.75 4.72
CA LYS A 247 41.74 -26.24 5.65
C LYS A 247 42.31 -27.53 5.07
N ASP A 248 43.51 -27.45 4.54
CA ASP A 248 44.27 -28.62 4.21
C ASP A 248 44.59 -29.38 5.52
N SER A 249 44.22 -30.64 5.54
CA SER A 249 44.49 -31.56 6.61
C SER A 249 45.97 -31.93 6.56
N GLU A 250 46.80 -31.33 7.38
CA GLU A 250 48.10 -31.85 7.68
C GLU A 250 48.07 -32.66 8.99
N ASN A 251 48.33 -33.91 8.79
CA ASN A 251 48.61 -34.96 9.76
C ASN A 251 49.89 -34.63 10.53
N ASN A 252 49.88 -34.54 11.88
CA ASN A 252 51.04 -35.00 12.62
C ASN A 252 50.69 -35.39 14.05
N GLN A 253 51.29 -36.52 14.40
CA GLN A 253 51.22 -37.24 15.65
C GLN A 253 51.89 -36.51 16.83
N GLY A 254 51.39 -36.71 18.03
CA GLY A 254 52.26 -36.81 19.17
C GLY A 254 51.96 -35.90 20.37
N GLN A 255 51.61 -36.59 21.45
CA GLN A 255 51.88 -36.35 22.87
C GLN A 255 50.85 -35.61 23.74
N GLU A 256 50.37 -36.45 24.66
CA GLU A 256 49.66 -36.14 25.89
C GLU A 256 50.27 -35.03 26.71
N LYS A 257 49.41 -34.19 27.29
CA LYS A 257 49.51 -33.78 28.70
C LYS A 257 48.17 -33.22 29.20
N GLU A 258 47.63 -33.95 30.14
CA GLU A 258 46.54 -33.62 31.03
C GLU A 258 46.75 -32.26 31.74
N LYS A 259 45.74 -31.40 31.74
CA LYS A 259 45.49 -30.45 32.85
C LYS A 259 44.00 -30.17 32.98
N VAL A 260 43.47 -30.70 34.06
CA VAL A 260 42.20 -30.42 34.71
C VAL A 260 42.15 -28.95 35.10
N VAL A 261 41.08 -28.24 34.71
CA VAL A 261 40.66 -26.97 35.34
C VAL A 261 39.14 -26.96 35.44
N GLU A 262 38.70 -26.81 36.68
CA GLU A 262 37.31 -26.74 37.15
C GLU A 262 36.46 -25.62 36.56
N PRO A 263 35.11 -25.77 36.54
CA PRO A 263 34.21 -24.74 36.03
C PRO A 263 33.90 -23.66 37.05
N ARG A 264 34.10 -22.40 36.70
CA ARG A 264 33.66 -21.24 37.46
C ARG A 264 32.15 -21.01 37.32
N ARG A 265 31.53 -21.03 38.49
CA ARG A 265 30.15 -20.64 38.80
C ARG A 265 29.93 -19.17 38.48
N VAL A 266 28.93 -18.83 37.64
CA VAL A 266 28.50 -17.45 37.43
C VAL A 266 27.22 -17.21 38.23
N GLU A 267 27.30 -16.24 39.14
CA GLU A 267 26.18 -15.80 39.98
C GLU A 267 25.23 -14.89 39.20
N ALA A 268 23.91 -15.01 39.50
CA ALA A 268 22.84 -14.21 38.98
C ALA A 268 22.75 -12.83 39.67
N PRO A 269 22.35 -11.75 39.00
CA PRO A 269 22.16 -10.45 39.65
C PRO A 269 20.80 -10.39 40.34
N LYS A 270 20.85 -9.80 41.57
CA LYS A 270 19.74 -9.59 42.48
C LYS A 270 18.83 -8.45 42.01
N GLU A 271 17.53 -8.67 42.06
CA GLU A 271 16.47 -7.66 41.98
C GLU A 271 16.56 -6.65 43.12
N LYS A 272 16.43 -5.36 42.77
CA LYS A 272 16.15 -4.30 43.76
C LYS A 272 14.69 -3.86 43.65
N ILE A 273 13.94 -4.28 44.64
CA ILE A 273 12.61 -3.73 44.98
C ILE A 273 12.80 -2.34 45.55
N THR A 274 12.16 -1.34 44.97
CA THR A 274 12.02 -0.03 45.62
C THR A 274 10.53 0.29 45.75
N THR A 275 10.18 0.47 47.01
CA THR A 275 8.87 0.69 47.59
C THR A 275 8.25 2.03 47.18
N ARG A 276 6.94 2.02 47.07
CA ARG A 276 6.00 3.14 46.98
C ARG A 276 6.16 4.12 48.14
N THR A 277 6.02 5.40 47.84
CA THR A 277 5.52 6.40 48.79
C THR A 277 4.62 7.39 48.06
N THR A 278 3.37 7.43 48.45
CA THR A 278 2.38 8.49 48.18
C THR A 278 2.56 9.64 49.16
N PRO A 279 2.19 10.85 48.78
CA PRO A 279 1.53 11.79 49.68
C PRO A 279 0.24 12.33 49.07
N SER A 280 -0.91 12.13 49.70
CA SER A 280 -1.69 13.00 50.55
C SER A 280 -2.12 14.35 49.96
N GLU A 281 -3.42 14.47 49.98
CA GLU A 281 -4.29 15.62 49.69
C GLU A 281 -3.85 16.92 50.40
N ALA A 282 -4.11 18.04 49.74
CA ALA A 282 -4.40 19.32 50.42
C ALA A 282 -5.39 20.12 49.57
N THR A 283 -6.54 20.28 50.11
CA THR A 283 -7.63 21.23 49.86
C THR A 283 -7.23 22.66 50.19
N ALA A 284 -7.70 23.64 49.39
CA ALA A 284 -8.16 24.99 49.74
C ALA A 284 -8.63 25.68 48.45
N SER A 285 -9.84 26.01 48.27
CA SER A 285 -10.81 27.04 48.65
C SER A 285 -10.37 28.50 48.32
N VAL A 286 -11.28 29.20 47.57
CA VAL A 286 -11.68 30.63 47.61
C VAL A 286 -10.67 31.64 47.00
N GLU A 287 -11.00 32.30 45.92
CA GLU A 287 -11.88 33.45 45.64
C GLU A 287 -12.17 33.61 44.17
#